data_94496d31ff25255534c87a05f967e3f9
#
_entry.id   94496d31ff25255534c87a05f967e3f9
#
_cell.length_a   1.000
_cell.length_b   1.000
_cell.length_c   1.000
_cell.angle_alpha   90.00
_cell.angle_beta   90.00
_cell.angle_gamma   90.00
#
_symmetry.space_group_name_H-M   'P 1'
#
loop_
_entity.id
_entity.type
_entity.pdbx_description
1 polymer ?
#
loop_
_entity_poly.entity_id
_entity_poly.type
_entity_poly.pdbx_seq_one_letter_code
_entity_poly.pdbx_strand_id
1 'polypeptide(L)'
;MHPSQRAAAAVEYVYPSSGRQVSDDFQAHLRRSSVNPGTDYVLAVGVPLVAVKAGRVVLAQTTFAGSGGRIVGIDHGSSIGTQYLHLSRVDVRVGDSVVQGQGIGLSGASANGSERGVGAHLHIALKVNNRNVDFENYVGVSTTPAPPPIITEDGIVSYTINNTATGGIYTVAPQFIKHEPSTSSAQLAAAVTTMDDTIIKLDGSQFLTFLDSLGIPRNVVPSNGAIWSREVDIVAKLDQLLAR
;
A
#
# COMPACT_ATOMS: atom_id res chain seq x y z
N MET A 1 37.95 -6.23 -9.91
CA MET A 1 36.54 -6.70 -9.80
C MET A 1 35.88 -5.85 -8.73
N HIS A 2 35.02 -4.90 -9.12
CA HIS A 2 34.27 -4.06 -8.19
C HIS A 2 33.03 -4.85 -7.76
N PRO A 3 32.72 -4.96 -6.44
CA PRO A 3 31.45 -5.53 -6.01
C PRO A 3 30.36 -4.51 -6.38
N SER A 4 29.46 -4.90 -7.27
CA SER A 4 28.25 -4.14 -7.58
C SER A 4 27.45 -3.96 -6.28
N GLN A 5 27.35 -2.72 -5.80
CA GLN A 5 26.39 -2.34 -4.78
C GLN A 5 25.01 -2.61 -5.37
N ARG A 6 24.35 -3.67 -4.90
CA ARG A 6 22.91 -3.84 -5.10
C ARG A 6 22.24 -2.64 -4.44
N ALA A 7 21.63 -1.78 -5.23
CA ALA A 7 20.75 -0.75 -4.71
C ALA A 7 19.67 -1.46 -3.86
N ALA A 8 19.55 -1.06 -2.60
CA ALA A 8 18.46 -1.54 -1.76
C ALA A 8 17.14 -1.18 -2.44
N ALA A 9 16.22 -2.15 -2.52
CA ALA A 9 14.90 -1.92 -3.09
C ALA A 9 14.23 -0.76 -2.33
N ALA A 10 13.75 0.25 -3.07
CA ALA A 10 13.07 1.38 -2.45
C ALA A 10 11.73 0.90 -1.87
N VAL A 11 11.43 1.25 -0.63
CA VAL A 11 10.16 0.98 0.02
C VAL A 11 9.19 2.10 -0.35
N GLU A 12 7.98 1.79 -0.82
CA GLU A 12 7.03 2.81 -1.28
C GLU A 12 6.61 3.74 -0.15
N TYR A 13 6.27 3.19 1.02
CA TYR A 13 5.99 3.94 2.24
C TYR A 13 6.79 3.35 3.40
N VAL A 14 7.52 4.20 4.11
CA VAL A 14 8.14 3.80 5.37
C VAL A 14 7.15 3.98 6.53
N TYR A 15 7.37 3.30 7.65
CA TYR A 15 6.62 3.59 8.87
C TYR A 15 6.85 5.02 9.34
N PRO A 16 5.81 5.70 9.86
CA PRO A 16 5.91 7.10 10.29
C PRO A 16 6.78 7.29 11.54
N SER A 17 7.10 6.23 12.25
CA SER A 17 7.92 6.23 13.48
C SER A 17 8.56 4.86 13.73
N SER A 18 9.32 4.74 14.82
CA SER A 18 9.87 3.45 15.30
C SER A 18 8.78 2.55 15.93
N GLY A 19 7.71 3.12 16.47
CA GLY A 19 6.57 2.36 17.01
C GLY A 19 5.63 1.87 15.92
N ARG A 20 5.27 0.59 15.95
CA ARG A 20 4.46 -0.07 14.93
C ARG A 20 3.21 -0.75 15.47
N GLN A 21 2.95 -0.64 16.77
CA GLN A 21 1.76 -1.23 17.39
C GLN A 21 0.53 -0.41 17.00
N VAL A 22 -0.41 -1.02 16.32
CA VAL A 22 -1.72 -0.44 15.98
C VAL A 22 -2.65 -0.59 17.19
N SER A 23 -3.25 0.52 17.64
CA SER A 23 -4.29 0.54 18.67
C SER A 23 -5.69 0.56 18.09
N ASP A 24 -5.86 1.17 16.93
CA ASP A 24 -7.13 1.28 16.23
C ASP A 24 -6.89 1.24 14.73
N ASP A 25 -7.44 0.24 14.06
CA ASP A 25 -7.23 0.00 12.65
C ASP A 25 -8.18 0.81 11.76
N PHE A 26 -7.90 0.83 10.47
CA PHE A 26 -8.73 1.50 9.47
C PHE A 26 -10.18 1.01 9.49
N GLN A 27 -10.42 -0.28 9.69
CA GLN A 27 -11.75 -0.87 9.73
C GLN A 27 -12.53 -0.43 10.97
N ALA A 28 -11.87 -0.28 12.12
CA ALA A 28 -12.47 0.26 13.33
C ALA A 28 -12.92 1.71 13.13
N HIS A 29 -12.11 2.53 12.45
CA HIS A 29 -12.49 3.89 12.08
C HIS A 29 -13.72 3.92 11.14
N LEU A 30 -13.80 3.00 10.17
CA LEU A 30 -14.98 2.89 9.31
C LEU A 30 -16.24 2.47 10.10
N ARG A 31 -16.13 1.50 11.00
CA ARG A 31 -17.28 1.02 11.82
C ARG A 31 -17.91 2.12 12.67
N ARG A 32 -17.12 3.10 13.14
CA ARG A 32 -17.64 4.25 13.90
C ARG A 32 -17.88 5.50 13.06
N SER A 33 -17.91 5.36 11.72
CA SER A 33 -18.18 6.43 10.76
C SER A 33 -17.26 7.64 10.92
N SER A 34 -15.95 7.40 11.15
CA SER A 34 -14.97 8.45 11.23
C SER A 34 -14.95 9.26 9.93
N VAL A 35 -14.95 10.59 10.05
CA VAL A 35 -14.86 11.50 8.88
C VAL A 35 -13.49 11.47 8.19
N ASN A 36 -12.47 10.99 8.88
CA ASN A 36 -11.12 10.82 8.36
C ASN A 36 -10.55 9.48 8.82
N PRO A 37 -11.05 8.34 8.30
CA PRO A 37 -10.57 7.02 8.71
C PRO A 37 -9.09 6.85 8.39
N GLY A 38 -8.34 6.25 9.31
CA GLY A 38 -6.90 6.04 9.24
C GLY A 38 -6.46 4.90 10.13
N THR A 39 -5.17 4.87 10.47
CA THR A 39 -4.56 3.92 11.40
C THR A 39 -3.99 4.67 12.59
N ASP A 40 -4.27 4.21 13.80
CA ASP A 40 -3.74 4.77 15.04
C ASP A 40 -2.60 3.91 15.57
N TYR A 41 -1.40 4.50 15.66
CA TYR A 41 -0.23 3.87 16.26
C TYR A 41 -0.07 4.28 17.72
N VAL A 42 0.16 3.31 18.59
CA VAL A 42 0.48 3.53 20.00
C VAL A 42 1.83 4.25 20.09
N LEU A 43 1.81 5.53 20.36
CA LEU A 43 3.01 6.35 20.56
C LEU A 43 2.87 7.23 21.79
N ALA A 44 3.94 7.33 22.58
CA ALA A 44 4.03 8.36 23.62
C ALA A 44 4.10 9.75 22.98
N VAL A 45 3.80 10.79 23.78
CA VAL A 45 4.04 12.18 23.36
C VAL A 45 5.54 12.40 23.14
N GLY A 46 5.91 13.06 22.02
CA GLY A 46 7.29 13.45 21.73
C GLY A 46 8.10 12.44 20.94
N VAL A 47 7.50 11.35 20.43
CA VAL A 47 8.21 10.41 19.53
C VAL A 47 8.40 11.07 18.17
N PRO A 48 9.63 11.04 17.59
CA PRO A 48 9.89 11.60 16.26
C PRO A 48 9.04 10.94 15.18
N LEU A 49 8.45 11.78 14.33
CA LEU A 49 7.66 11.39 13.16
C LEU A 49 8.39 11.76 11.88
N VAL A 50 8.29 10.89 10.88
CA VAL A 50 8.90 11.10 9.57
C VAL A 50 7.87 11.06 8.44
N ALA A 51 8.19 11.73 7.33
CA ALA A 51 7.42 11.64 6.11
C ALA A 51 7.46 10.21 5.56
N VAL A 52 6.32 9.55 5.44
CA VAL A 52 6.23 8.15 4.99
C VAL A 52 6.61 7.98 3.51
N LYS A 53 6.53 9.06 2.73
CA LYS A 53 6.89 9.14 1.31
C LYS A 53 7.32 10.57 0.99
N ALA A 54 8.16 10.75 -0.02
CA ALA A 54 8.54 12.08 -0.51
C ALA A 54 7.31 12.85 -1.03
N GLY A 55 7.31 14.17 -0.88
CA GLY A 55 6.20 15.00 -1.33
C GLY A 55 6.35 16.47 -0.95
N ARG A 56 5.24 17.20 -1.07
CA ARG A 56 5.14 18.60 -0.70
C ARG A 56 4.17 18.79 0.45
N VAL A 57 4.56 19.55 1.47
CA VAL A 57 3.69 19.88 2.61
C VAL A 57 2.58 20.83 2.12
N VAL A 58 1.34 20.39 2.25
CA VAL A 58 0.14 21.16 1.88
C VAL A 58 -0.68 21.62 3.08
N LEU A 59 -0.39 21.06 4.27
CA LEU A 59 -1.01 21.45 5.54
C LEU A 59 0.04 21.37 6.65
N ALA A 60 0.18 22.42 7.44
CA ALA A 60 1.03 22.49 8.62
C ALA A 60 0.29 23.28 9.72
N GLN A 61 -0.66 22.63 10.39
CA GLN A 61 -1.44 23.23 11.47
C GLN A 61 -0.67 23.12 12.77
N THR A 62 -0.26 24.26 13.32
CA THR A 62 0.51 24.34 14.57
C THR A 62 -0.34 24.56 15.81
N THR A 63 -1.62 24.89 15.63
CA THR A 63 -2.62 25.01 16.70
C THR A 63 -3.34 23.69 16.90
N PHE A 64 -3.88 23.46 18.08
CA PHE A 64 -4.64 22.24 18.39
C PHE A 64 -6.16 22.44 18.22
N ALA A 65 -6.55 23.27 17.25
CA ALA A 65 -7.94 23.48 16.91
C ALA A 65 -8.57 22.26 16.22
N GLY A 66 -9.84 22.02 16.46
CA GLY A 66 -10.58 20.91 15.89
C GLY A 66 -10.16 19.53 16.41
N SER A 67 -10.83 18.48 15.94
CA SER A 67 -10.62 17.12 16.41
C SER A 67 -9.24 16.54 16.05
N GLY A 68 -8.59 17.05 15.00
CA GLY A 68 -7.26 16.57 14.56
C GLY A 68 -6.09 17.19 15.31
N GLY A 69 -6.29 18.31 16.06
CA GLY A 69 -5.22 19.00 16.74
C GLY A 69 -4.16 19.58 15.80
N ARG A 70 -2.87 19.43 16.15
CA ARG A 70 -1.78 19.78 15.23
C ARG A 70 -1.66 18.71 14.13
N ILE A 71 -1.55 19.18 12.89
CA ILE A 71 -1.62 18.31 11.71
C ILE A 71 -0.50 18.65 10.74
N VAL A 72 0.12 17.63 10.17
CA VAL A 72 0.91 17.75 8.94
C VAL A 72 0.18 17.00 7.84
N GLY A 73 0.01 17.65 6.67
CA GLY A 73 -0.50 17.02 5.45
C GLY A 73 0.53 17.13 4.34
N ILE A 74 0.78 16.02 3.66
CA ILE A 74 1.76 15.92 2.57
C ILE A 74 1.06 15.42 1.32
N ASP A 75 1.22 16.15 0.21
CA ASP A 75 0.84 15.72 -1.13
C ASP A 75 2.03 14.98 -1.77
N HIS A 76 1.80 13.75 -2.18
CA HIS A 76 2.80 12.88 -2.83
C HIS A 76 2.69 12.89 -4.36
N GLY A 77 1.80 13.71 -4.93
CA GLY A 77 1.46 13.69 -6.36
C GLY A 77 0.47 12.58 -6.71
N SER A 78 0.02 12.57 -7.97
CA SER A 78 -0.87 11.53 -8.52
C SER A 78 -2.15 11.29 -7.69
N SER A 79 -2.71 12.34 -7.09
CA SER A 79 -3.88 12.28 -6.20
C SER A 79 -3.67 11.42 -4.94
N ILE A 80 -2.44 11.36 -4.44
CA ILE A 80 -2.04 10.63 -3.23
C ILE A 80 -1.60 11.64 -2.17
N GLY A 81 -2.07 11.48 -0.94
CA GLY A 81 -1.65 12.33 0.17
C GLY A 81 -1.74 11.63 1.52
N THR A 82 -0.94 12.08 2.48
CA THR A 82 -0.99 11.61 3.87
C THR A 82 -1.25 12.75 4.84
N GLN A 83 -1.93 12.43 5.93
CA GLN A 83 -2.15 13.33 7.06
C GLN A 83 -1.70 12.66 8.36
N TYR A 84 -0.98 13.44 9.19
CA TYR A 84 -0.48 13.06 10.51
C TYR A 84 -1.18 13.95 11.52
N LEU A 85 -1.95 13.39 12.43
CA LEU A 85 -2.79 14.11 13.38
C LEU A 85 -2.30 13.93 14.82
N HIS A 86 -2.81 14.81 15.70
CA HIS A 86 -2.57 14.83 17.14
C HIS A 86 -1.13 15.11 17.56
N LEU A 87 -0.33 15.78 16.70
CA LEU A 87 1.07 16.08 16.97
C LEU A 87 1.24 16.96 18.24
N SER A 88 2.37 16.81 18.93
CA SER A 88 2.83 17.73 19.96
C SER A 88 3.65 18.87 19.37
N ARG A 89 4.31 18.65 18.21
CA ARG A 89 5.11 19.64 17.50
C ARG A 89 5.08 19.40 16.00
N VAL A 90 5.05 20.50 15.24
CA VAL A 90 5.17 20.50 13.77
C VAL A 90 6.48 21.16 13.41
N ASP A 91 7.34 20.50 12.65
CA ASP A 91 8.69 20.96 12.30
C ASP A 91 8.83 21.40 10.83
N VAL A 92 7.73 21.38 10.06
CA VAL A 92 7.68 21.74 8.64
C VAL A 92 6.65 22.84 8.39
N ARG A 93 6.72 23.48 7.23
CA ARG A 93 5.81 24.57 6.80
C ARG A 93 5.13 24.20 5.49
N VAL A 94 3.94 24.75 5.25
CA VAL A 94 3.28 24.64 3.94
C VAL A 94 4.20 25.13 2.84
N GLY A 95 4.35 24.33 1.81
CA GLY A 95 5.24 24.59 0.68
C GLY A 95 6.60 23.89 0.76
N ASP A 96 7.00 23.36 1.92
CA ASP A 96 8.26 22.61 2.02
C ASP A 96 8.20 21.32 1.19
N SER A 97 9.30 21.01 0.52
CA SER A 97 9.52 19.69 -0.08
C SER A 97 10.18 18.78 0.95
N VAL A 98 9.64 17.59 1.13
CA VAL A 98 10.17 16.59 2.05
C VAL A 98 10.57 15.33 1.31
N VAL A 99 11.67 14.70 1.74
CA VAL A 99 12.06 13.37 1.26
C VAL A 99 11.49 12.30 2.20
N GLN A 100 11.35 11.07 1.69
CA GLN A 100 10.96 9.93 2.53
C GLN A 100 11.91 9.75 3.70
N GLY A 101 11.37 9.54 4.90
CA GLY A 101 12.16 9.43 6.14
C GLY A 101 12.60 10.76 6.76
N GLN A 102 12.29 11.89 6.13
CA GLN A 102 12.60 13.21 6.71
C GLN A 102 11.71 13.50 7.92
N GLY A 103 12.30 14.02 9.02
CA GLY A 103 11.58 14.45 10.22
C GLY A 103 10.57 15.56 9.90
N ILE A 104 9.33 15.42 10.40
CA ILE A 104 8.22 16.37 10.15
C ILE A 104 7.58 16.90 11.43
N GLY A 105 7.90 16.32 12.58
CA GLY A 105 7.35 16.71 13.88
C GLY A 105 7.45 15.62 14.91
N LEU A 106 6.67 15.77 15.99
CA LEU A 106 6.63 14.82 17.10
C LEU A 106 5.18 14.38 17.36
N SER A 107 5.00 13.09 17.68
CA SER A 107 3.71 12.53 18.13
C SER A 107 3.18 13.22 19.37
N GLY A 108 1.88 13.17 19.61
CA GLY A 108 1.28 13.90 20.71
C GLY A 108 -0.09 13.36 21.12
N ALA A 109 -0.91 14.29 21.62
CA ALA A 109 -2.26 14.05 22.10
C ALA A 109 -3.16 15.27 21.83
N SER A 110 -2.73 16.19 20.96
CA SER A 110 -3.42 17.45 20.73
C SER A 110 -4.74 17.27 19.99
N ALA A 111 -5.79 17.86 20.47
CA ALA A 111 -7.11 17.91 19.83
C ALA A 111 -8.04 18.90 20.56
N ASN A 112 -9.09 19.38 19.89
CA ASN A 112 -10.22 20.07 20.50
C ASN A 112 -9.82 21.26 21.39
N GLY A 113 -8.81 22.02 20.98
CA GLY A 113 -8.31 23.17 21.73
C GLY A 113 -7.38 22.83 22.90
N SER A 114 -6.89 21.59 23.00
CA SER A 114 -6.05 21.10 24.10
C SER A 114 -4.82 20.35 23.61
N GLU A 115 -3.71 20.48 24.34
CA GLU A 115 -2.50 19.66 24.16
C GLU A 115 -2.76 18.17 24.48
N ARG A 116 -3.82 17.86 25.24
CA ARG A 116 -4.22 16.54 25.73
C ARG A 116 -5.69 16.29 25.46
N GLY A 117 -6.17 16.63 24.26
CA GLY A 117 -7.56 16.46 23.86
C GLY A 117 -7.96 15.03 23.54
N VAL A 118 -6.96 14.15 23.32
CA VAL A 118 -7.10 12.70 23.10
C VAL A 118 -6.02 11.94 23.85
N GLY A 119 -6.13 10.61 23.93
CA GLY A 119 -5.02 9.75 24.37
C GLY A 119 -3.80 9.90 23.45
N ALA A 120 -2.57 9.71 23.99
CA ALA A 120 -1.35 9.84 23.20
C ALA A 120 -1.30 8.73 22.12
N HIS A 121 -1.24 9.12 20.86
CA HIS A 121 -1.12 8.25 19.70
C HIS A 121 -0.73 9.08 18.46
N LEU A 122 -0.38 8.42 17.37
CA LEU A 122 -0.37 9.00 16.04
C LEU A 122 -1.55 8.45 15.25
N HIS A 123 -2.42 9.35 14.78
CA HIS A 123 -3.36 9.01 13.73
C HIS A 123 -2.74 9.34 12.37
N ILE A 124 -2.62 8.35 11.48
CA ILE A 124 -2.22 8.56 10.09
C ILE A 124 -3.33 8.18 9.13
N ALA A 125 -3.67 9.08 8.20
CA ALA A 125 -4.62 8.83 7.14
C ALA A 125 -3.93 8.90 5.79
N LEU A 126 -4.08 7.86 4.95
CA LEU A 126 -3.64 7.84 3.56
C LEU A 126 -4.85 8.05 2.65
N LYS A 127 -4.72 8.98 1.69
CA LYS A 127 -5.71 9.20 0.63
C LYS A 127 -5.13 8.81 -0.73
N VAL A 128 -5.91 8.05 -1.47
CA VAL A 128 -5.63 7.70 -2.87
C VAL A 128 -6.87 8.04 -3.69
N ASN A 129 -6.71 8.84 -4.75
CA ASN A 129 -7.83 9.32 -5.57
C ASN A 129 -8.96 9.92 -4.72
N ASN A 130 -8.60 10.77 -3.76
CA ASN A 130 -9.48 11.48 -2.83
C ASN A 130 -10.32 10.59 -1.89
N ARG A 131 -9.93 9.32 -1.72
CA ARG A 131 -10.56 8.37 -0.78
C ARG A 131 -9.55 7.92 0.25
N ASN A 132 -9.97 7.85 1.52
CA ASN A 132 -9.15 7.23 2.55
C ASN A 132 -9.02 5.73 2.31
N VAL A 133 -7.81 5.22 2.47
CA VAL A 133 -7.46 3.80 2.32
C VAL A 133 -6.66 3.35 3.54
N ASP A 134 -6.62 2.05 3.77
CA ASP A 134 -5.86 1.46 4.86
C ASP A 134 -4.36 1.61 4.62
N PHE A 135 -3.67 2.38 5.48
CA PHE A 135 -2.25 2.66 5.37
C PHE A 135 -1.39 1.39 5.53
N GLU A 136 -1.82 0.43 6.35
CA GLU A 136 -1.09 -0.82 6.57
C GLU A 136 -0.93 -1.66 5.28
N ASN A 137 -1.80 -1.48 4.30
CA ASN A 137 -1.69 -2.13 3.00
C ASN A 137 -0.59 -1.53 2.09
N TYR A 138 0.01 -0.41 2.48
CA TYR A 138 1.00 0.32 1.67
C TYR A 138 2.37 0.44 2.34
N VAL A 139 2.42 0.38 3.67
CA VAL A 139 3.65 0.59 4.44
C VAL A 139 4.54 -0.64 4.42
N GLY A 140 5.85 -0.43 4.26
CA GLY A 140 6.83 -1.52 4.22
C GLY A 140 6.79 -2.37 2.95
N VAL A 141 5.89 -2.06 2.02
CA VAL A 141 5.86 -2.71 0.71
C VAL A 141 7.06 -2.23 -0.09
N SER A 142 7.93 -3.16 -0.47
CA SER A 142 9.06 -2.84 -1.33
C SER A 142 8.55 -2.53 -2.73
N THR A 143 8.82 -1.30 -3.22
CA THR A 143 8.73 -1.02 -4.64
C THR A 143 9.99 -1.56 -5.33
N THR A 144 10.17 -2.87 -5.30
CA THR A 144 10.96 -3.46 -6.37
C THR A 144 10.15 -3.18 -7.63
N PRO A 145 10.69 -2.46 -8.62
CA PRO A 145 10.01 -2.41 -9.91
C PRO A 145 9.71 -3.85 -10.26
N ALA A 146 8.46 -4.15 -10.62
CA ALA A 146 8.19 -5.42 -11.28
C ALA A 146 9.29 -5.60 -12.34
N PRO A 147 9.93 -6.76 -12.46
CA PRO A 147 10.91 -6.96 -13.51
C PRO A 147 10.29 -6.45 -14.81
N PRO A 148 11.09 -5.81 -15.68
CA PRO A 148 10.55 -5.22 -16.90
C PRO A 148 9.70 -6.27 -17.60
N PRO A 149 8.52 -5.88 -18.12
CA PRO A 149 7.62 -6.80 -18.77
C PRO A 149 8.37 -7.54 -19.88
N ILE A 150 8.34 -8.85 -19.84
CA ILE A 150 8.83 -9.68 -20.93
C ILE A 150 7.73 -9.68 -21.97
N ILE A 151 7.95 -8.96 -23.05
CA ILE A 151 7.05 -8.90 -24.19
C ILE A 151 7.29 -10.19 -24.98
N THR A 152 6.30 -11.10 -24.99
CA THR A 152 6.26 -12.21 -25.97
C THR A 152 5.96 -11.64 -27.36
N GLU A 153 6.25 -12.37 -28.42
CA GLU A 153 5.99 -11.92 -29.81
C GLU A 153 4.52 -11.47 -30.03
N ASP A 154 3.59 -11.94 -29.20
CA ASP A 154 2.18 -11.54 -29.23
C ASP A 154 1.83 -10.35 -28.32
N GLY A 155 2.82 -9.69 -27.70
CA GLY A 155 2.62 -8.51 -26.86
C GLY A 155 1.95 -8.77 -25.50
N ILE A 156 1.74 -10.02 -25.09
CA ILE A 156 1.16 -10.39 -23.80
C ILE A 156 2.28 -10.59 -22.80
N VAL A 157 2.23 -9.79 -21.73
CA VAL A 157 3.14 -9.89 -20.60
C VAL A 157 2.53 -10.76 -19.52
N SER A 158 3.23 -11.82 -19.13
CA SER A 158 2.82 -12.63 -17.99
C SER A 158 3.97 -12.85 -16.99
N TYR A 159 3.61 -13.19 -15.76
CA TYR A 159 4.54 -13.38 -14.66
C TYR A 159 4.18 -14.66 -13.91
N THR A 160 5.16 -15.38 -13.41
CA THR A 160 4.93 -16.44 -12.43
C THR A 160 5.28 -15.91 -11.04
N ILE A 161 4.32 -15.89 -10.14
CA ILE A 161 4.40 -15.28 -8.82
C ILE A 161 4.18 -16.33 -7.74
N ASN A 162 5.04 -16.34 -6.72
CA ASN A 162 4.80 -17.04 -5.47
C ASN A 162 4.36 -16.03 -4.40
N ASN A 163 3.11 -16.13 -3.95
CA ASN A 163 2.64 -15.40 -2.78
C ASN A 163 3.14 -16.11 -1.52
N THR A 164 4.17 -15.57 -0.90
CA THR A 164 4.84 -16.20 0.24
C THR A 164 3.98 -16.21 1.51
N ALA A 165 2.94 -15.39 1.59
CA ALA A 165 2.00 -15.38 2.72
C ALA A 165 1.07 -16.60 2.72
N THR A 166 0.69 -17.10 1.53
CA THR A 166 -0.23 -18.25 1.38
C THR A 166 0.45 -19.49 0.83
N GLY A 167 1.66 -19.36 0.27
CA GLY A 167 2.37 -20.42 -0.47
C GLY A 167 1.79 -20.70 -1.86
N GLY A 168 0.76 -19.97 -2.28
CA GLY A 168 0.15 -20.13 -3.60
C GLY A 168 1.04 -19.59 -4.71
N ILE A 169 1.12 -20.32 -5.82
CA ILE A 169 1.89 -19.93 -7.01
C ILE A 169 0.90 -19.62 -8.14
N TYR A 170 1.12 -18.53 -8.85
CA TYR A 170 0.18 -18.02 -9.85
C TYR A 170 0.91 -17.61 -11.12
N THR A 171 0.32 -17.92 -12.28
CA THR A 171 0.63 -17.26 -13.55
C THR A 171 -0.31 -16.06 -13.68
N VAL A 172 0.23 -14.87 -13.86
CA VAL A 172 -0.50 -13.60 -13.83
C VAL A 172 -0.16 -12.78 -15.07
N ALA A 173 -1.19 -12.27 -15.73
CA ALA A 173 -1.08 -11.34 -16.87
C ALA A 173 -2.16 -10.25 -16.72
N PRO A 174 -2.15 -9.16 -17.50
CA PRO A 174 -3.21 -8.16 -17.43
C PRO A 174 -4.59 -8.80 -17.54
N GLN A 175 -5.43 -8.58 -16.51
CA GLN A 175 -6.79 -9.11 -16.41
C GLN A 175 -6.91 -10.65 -16.45
N PHE A 176 -5.85 -11.34 -16.10
CA PHE A 176 -5.81 -12.82 -16.05
C PHE A 176 -4.99 -13.29 -14.84
N ILE A 177 -5.47 -14.31 -14.13
CA ILE A 177 -4.74 -15.02 -13.09
C ILE A 177 -5.13 -16.50 -13.09
N LYS A 178 -4.14 -17.38 -12.98
CA LYS A 178 -4.29 -18.82 -12.84
C LYS A 178 -3.51 -19.31 -11.64
N HIS A 179 -4.10 -20.11 -10.79
CA HIS A 179 -3.38 -20.81 -9.72
C HIS A 179 -2.65 -22.02 -10.30
N GLU A 180 -1.34 -22.12 -10.06
CA GLU A 180 -0.53 -23.26 -10.45
C GLU A 180 -0.58 -24.34 -9.35
N PRO A 181 -1.06 -25.56 -9.66
CA PRO A 181 -1.31 -26.58 -8.63
C PRO A 181 -0.03 -27.18 -8.03
N SER A 182 1.12 -26.96 -8.64
CA SER A 182 2.40 -27.46 -8.16
C SER A 182 3.57 -26.56 -8.56
N THR A 183 4.70 -26.70 -7.87
CA THR A 183 5.95 -26.00 -8.25
C THR A 183 6.42 -26.38 -9.65
N SER A 184 6.23 -27.64 -10.06
CA SER A 184 6.61 -28.09 -11.41
C SER A 184 5.77 -27.44 -12.50
N SER A 185 4.45 -27.29 -12.28
CA SER A 185 3.58 -26.57 -13.25
C SER A 185 3.93 -25.07 -13.30
N ALA A 186 4.29 -24.48 -12.17
CA ALA A 186 4.72 -23.09 -12.09
C ALA A 186 6.05 -22.85 -12.82
N GLN A 187 7.03 -23.76 -12.66
CA GLN A 187 8.30 -23.69 -13.39
C GLN A 187 8.11 -23.83 -14.90
N LEU A 188 7.23 -24.73 -15.33
CA LEU A 188 6.90 -24.88 -16.73
C LEU A 188 6.21 -23.61 -17.27
N ALA A 189 5.29 -23.04 -16.50
CA ALA A 189 4.65 -21.77 -16.86
C ALA A 189 5.66 -20.63 -16.97
N ALA A 190 6.60 -20.52 -16.01
CA ALA A 190 7.66 -19.52 -16.04
C ALA A 190 8.56 -19.71 -17.27
N ALA A 191 9.02 -20.91 -17.56
CA ALA A 191 9.86 -21.22 -18.71
C ALA A 191 9.20 -20.85 -20.05
N VAL A 192 7.88 -21.02 -20.16
CA VAL A 192 7.11 -20.66 -21.37
C VAL A 192 6.84 -19.15 -21.45
N THR A 193 6.58 -18.50 -20.31
CA THR A 193 6.15 -17.08 -20.28
C THR A 193 7.31 -16.10 -20.19
N THR A 194 8.38 -16.47 -19.49
CA THR A 194 9.53 -15.58 -19.21
C THR A 194 10.81 -16.03 -19.90
N MET A 195 10.81 -17.16 -20.59
CA MET A 195 11.98 -17.80 -21.18
C MET A 195 13.11 -18.10 -20.17
N ASP A 196 12.79 -18.01 -18.89
CA ASP A 196 13.63 -18.44 -17.76
C ASP A 196 12.74 -19.08 -16.68
N ASP A 197 13.34 -19.76 -15.71
CA ASP A 197 12.62 -20.45 -14.64
C ASP A 197 12.31 -19.53 -13.44
N THR A 198 12.32 -18.22 -13.64
CA THR A 198 12.22 -17.25 -12.55
C THR A 198 10.79 -17.19 -12.01
N ILE A 199 10.61 -17.60 -10.77
CA ILE A 199 9.38 -17.39 -10.02
C ILE A 199 9.58 -16.19 -9.08
N ILE A 200 8.82 -15.14 -9.30
CA ILE A 200 8.86 -13.92 -8.49
C ILE A 200 8.21 -14.22 -7.14
N LYS A 201 8.91 -13.95 -6.04
CA LYS A 201 8.38 -14.11 -4.68
C LYS A 201 7.85 -12.78 -4.19
N LEU A 202 6.56 -12.72 -3.89
CA LEU A 202 5.90 -11.56 -3.30
C LEU A 202 5.26 -11.96 -1.96
N ASP A 203 5.29 -11.09 -0.97
CA ASP A 203 4.45 -11.26 0.21
C ASP A 203 2.97 -10.96 -0.12
N GLY A 204 2.08 -11.21 0.85
CA GLY A 204 0.63 -11.04 0.63
C GLY A 204 0.24 -9.63 0.20
N SER A 205 0.89 -8.60 0.73
CA SER A 205 0.61 -7.19 0.41
C SER A 205 1.14 -6.82 -0.98
N GLN A 206 2.37 -7.22 -1.28
CA GLN A 206 2.99 -7.03 -2.59
C GLN A 206 2.20 -7.73 -3.69
N PHE A 207 1.73 -8.96 -3.41
CA PHE A 207 0.92 -9.74 -4.36
C PHE A 207 -0.40 -9.01 -4.69
N LEU A 208 -1.13 -8.53 -3.68
CA LEU A 208 -2.37 -7.79 -3.90
C LEU A 208 -2.14 -6.48 -4.66
N THR A 209 -1.08 -5.74 -4.35
CA THR A 209 -0.70 -4.53 -5.07
C THR A 209 -0.35 -4.82 -6.53
N PHE A 210 0.34 -5.94 -6.77
CA PHE A 210 0.66 -6.40 -8.12
C PHE A 210 -0.59 -6.73 -8.93
N LEU A 211 -1.57 -7.43 -8.33
CA LEU A 211 -2.86 -7.70 -8.98
C LEU A 211 -3.60 -6.42 -9.37
N ASP A 212 -3.62 -5.43 -8.47
CA ASP A 212 -4.24 -4.13 -8.75
C ASP A 212 -3.60 -3.43 -9.96
N SER A 213 -2.27 -3.50 -10.10
CA SER A 213 -1.55 -2.92 -11.24
C SER A 213 -1.92 -3.55 -12.58
N LEU A 214 -2.37 -4.80 -12.56
CA LEU A 214 -2.80 -5.56 -13.73
C LEU A 214 -4.32 -5.53 -13.94
N GLY A 215 -5.06 -4.77 -13.12
CA GLY A 215 -6.52 -4.68 -13.21
C GLY A 215 -7.25 -5.96 -12.82
N ILE A 216 -6.65 -6.79 -11.95
CA ILE A 216 -7.21 -8.04 -11.44
C ILE A 216 -7.87 -7.77 -10.09
N PRO A 217 -9.20 -7.98 -9.94
CA PRO A 217 -9.88 -7.79 -8.66
C PRO A 217 -9.35 -8.75 -7.59
N ARG A 218 -9.08 -8.24 -6.38
CA ARG A 218 -8.50 -9.03 -5.27
C ARG A 218 -9.36 -10.22 -4.82
N ASN A 219 -10.68 -10.12 -5.01
CA ASN A 219 -11.65 -11.15 -4.62
C ASN A 219 -11.78 -12.31 -5.63
N VAL A 220 -11.06 -12.25 -6.75
CA VAL A 220 -11.12 -13.30 -7.79
C VAL A 220 -9.88 -14.19 -7.82
N VAL A 221 -8.97 -14.04 -6.86
CA VAL A 221 -7.75 -14.86 -6.78
C VAL A 221 -8.14 -16.35 -6.73
N PRO A 222 -7.81 -17.14 -7.75
CA PRO A 222 -8.23 -18.52 -7.84
C PRO A 222 -7.43 -19.44 -6.93
N SER A 223 -7.95 -20.65 -6.70
CA SER A 223 -7.28 -21.72 -5.96
C SER A 223 -7.42 -23.05 -6.72
N ASN A 224 -6.66 -24.04 -6.30
CA ASN A 224 -6.77 -25.43 -6.83
C ASN A 224 -6.66 -25.55 -8.36
N GLY A 225 -5.78 -24.78 -8.98
CA GLY A 225 -5.56 -24.82 -10.43
C GLY A 225 -6.61 -24.06 -11.26
N ALA A 226 -7.54 -23.36 -10.61
CA ALA A 226 -8.55 -22.56 -11.30
C ALA A 226 -7.96 -21.37 -12.05
N ILE A 227 -8.73 -20.84 -13.00
CA ILE A 227 -8.38 -19.68 -13.83
C ILE A 227 -9.46 -18.61 -13.63
N TRP A 228 -9.04 -17.36 -13.54
CA TRP A 228 -9.90 -16.20 -13.72
C TRP A 228 -9.38 -15.36 -14.89
N SER A 229 -10.29 -14.90 -15.75
CA SER A 229 -10.00 -13.86 -16.73
C SER A 229 -11.19 -12.91 -16.82
N ARG A 230 -10.94 -11.68 -17.24
CA ARG A 230 -11.99 -10.68 -17.39
C ARG A 230 -13.02 -11.10 -18.44
N GLU A 231 -12.62 -11.78 -19.50
CA GLU A 231 -13.52 -12.28 -20.54
C GLU A 231 -14.48 -13.32 -19.99
N VAL A 232 -13.98 -14.28 -19.19
CA VAL A 232 -14.81 -15.31 -18.55
C VAL A 232 -15.78 -14.67 -17.56
N ASP A 233 -15.36 -13.68 -16.78
CA ASP A 233 -16.21 -12.96 -15.82
C ASP A 233 -17.33 -12.17 -16.54
N ILE A 234 -17.04 -11.54 -17.68
CA ILE A 234 -18.03 -10.83 -18.50
C ILE A 234 -19.05 -11.80 -19.07
N VAL A 235 -18.62 -12.93 -19.63
CA VAL A 235 -19.53 -13.96 -20.19
C VAL A 235 -20.44 -14.50 -19.10
N ALA A 236 -19.89 -14.86 -17.91
CA ALA A 236 -20.68 -15.35 -16.79
C ALA A 236 -21.73 -14.32 -16.30
N LYS A 237 -21.39 -13.02 -16.29
CA LYS A 237 -22.34 -11.95 -15.95
C LYS A 237 -23.40 -11.74 -17.01
N LEU A 238 -23.06 -11.85 -18.29
CA LEU A 238 -24.02 -11.79 -19.40
C LEU A 238 -25.01 -12.95 -19.33
N ASP A 239 -24.56 -14.18 -19.12
CA ASP A 239 -25.39 -15.36 -18.96
C ASP A 239 -26.37 -15.21 -17.78
N GLN A 240 -25.94 -14.64 -16.67
CA GLN A 240 -26.83 -14.34 -15.52
C GLN A 240 -27.87 -13.26 -15.84
N LEU A 241 -27.57 -12.31 -16.70
CA LEU A 241 -28.52 -11.26 -17.13
C LEU A 241 -29.53 -11.78 -18.14
N LEU A 242 -29.12 -12.70 -19.00
CA LEU A 242 -29.99 -13.32 -20.02
C LEU A 242 -30.91 -14.41 -19.46
N ALA A 243 -30.58 -14.96 -18.29
CA ALA A 243 -31.38 -15.97 -17.58
C ALA A 243 -32.49 -15.36 -16.68
N ARG A 244 -32.66 -14.03 -16.66
CA ARG A 244 -33.71 -13.28 -15.93
C ARG A 244 -34.80 -12.84 -16.90
#